data_e3caeed26b207c5c0ee3daed2d4fd63f
#
_entry.id   e3caeed26b207c5c0ee3daed2d4fd63f
#
_cell.length_a   1.000
_cell.length_b   1.000
_cell.length_c   1.000
_cell.angle_alpha   90.00
_cell.angle_beta   90.00
_cell.angle_gamma   90.00
#
_symmetry.space_group_name_H-M   'P 1'
#
loop_
_entity.id
_entity.type
_entity.pdbx_description
1 polymer ?
#
loop_
_entity_poly.entity_id
_entity_poly.type
_entity_poly.pdbx_seq_one_letter_code
_entity_poly.pdbx_strand_id
1 'polypeptide(L)'
;MHAVRQLAACLLLAAIGLVPAAAARPAPAPSLDALLARHVPILVLHPAERFAPVSVAGFLADAELQRKTASGWEPVPGPLPAGGADLRLDQRLCSAREGIAAGSCYAQAQAAHGTAPVVYGAAFRSGGRIALQYWLWYPYNDYSPTVPAGEVWVVHEGDWEAVSILLDLTGRPLLVALSRHSAGVRREWAKAPKRGVRPLVYVGLGSHANFFGPGEHPLDRRAEPVLVPIIEAYGVRAVDHAGRGRVVRPRLVRVSATSPPWMAFAGSWGEEGYLGLPGREPIPTGSGPRGPAFHDQWRRPVAEVLSWPRG
;
A
#
# COMPACT_ATOMS: atom_id res chain seq x y z
N MET A 1 72.85 73.51 19.47
CA MET A 1 71.90 73.02 20.58
C MET A 1 70.58 72.60 19.93
N HIS A 2 70.42 71.37 19.59
CA HIS A 2 69.16 70.84 19.13
C HIS A 2 68.90 69.46 19.81
N ALA A 3 67.92 69.42 20.56
CA ALA A 3 67.50 68.26 21.34
C ALA A 3 66.64 67.32 20.48
N VAL A 4 67.09 66.09 20.23
CA VAL A 4 66.38 65.04 19.57
C VAL A 4 65.42 64.31 20.60
N ARG A 5 64.11 64.39 20.36
CA ARG A 5 63.13 63.64 21.10
C ARG A 5 62.95 62.29 20.46
N GLN A 6 63.25 61.18 21.12
CA GLN A 6 62.88 59.81 20.72
C GLN A 6 61.43 59.50 21.13
N LEU A 7 60.59 59.16 20.16
CA LEU A 7 59.30 58.62 20.40
C LEU A 7 59.42 57.08 20.38
N ALA A 8 59.14 56.46 21.52
CA ALA A 8 58.99 55.02 21.64
C ALA A 8 57.55 54.60 21.27
N ALA A 9 57.39 53.88 20.17
CA ALA A 9 56.12 53.29 19.75
C ALA A 9 55.97 51.92 20.42
N CYS A 10 55.01 51.78 21.35
CA CYS A 10 54.59 50.49 21.91
C CYS A 10 53.66 49.79 20.90
N LEU A 11 54.09 48.70 20.30
CA LEU A 11 53.28 47.78 19.51
C LEU A 11 52.57 46.80 20.47
N LEU A 12 51.26 47.00 20.67
CA LEU A 12 50.40 46.03 21.32
C LEU A 12 50.00 44.94 20.28
N LEU A 13 50.60 43.75 20.39
CA LEU A 13 50.17 42.56 19.63
C LEU A 13 48.92 41.98 20.34
N ALA A 14 47.74 42.23 19.77
CA ALA A 14 46.51 41.56 20.16
C ALA A 14 46.54 40.10 19.63
N ALA A 15 46.77 39.15 20.51
CA ALA A 15 46.63 37.72 20.21
C ALA A 15 45.13 37.39 20.06
N ILE A 16 44.64 37.28 18.82
CA ILE A 16 43.32 36.77 18.52
C ILE A 16 43.39 35.26 18.71
N GLY A 17 42.93 34.80 19.91
CA GLY A 17 42.77 33.37 20.15
C GLY A 17 41.65 32.77 19.24
N LEU A 18 42.03 31.98 18.25
CA LEU A 18 41.09 31.15 17.54
C LEU A 18 40.54 30.11 18.52
N VAL A 19 39.29 30.30 18.96
CA VAL A 19 38.54 29.27 19.66
C VAL A 19 38.16 28.22 18.60
N PRO A 20 38.61 26.96 18.72
CA PRO A 20 38.20 25.92 17.76
C PRO A 20 36.69 25.75 17.87
N ALA A 21 35.99 25.96 16.75
CA ALA A 21 34.56 25.67 16.65
C ALA A 21 34.35 24.20 17.02
N ALA A 22 33.66 23.94 18.13
CA ALA A 22 33.31 22.58 18.53
C ALA A 22 32.54 21.94 17.39
N ALA A 23 33.10 20.86 16.80
CA ALA A 23 32.44 20.12 15.74
C ALA A 23 31.07 19.66 16.26
N ALA A 24 30.00 20.17 15.64
CA ALA A 24 28.63 19.80 16.00
C ALA A 24 28.50 18.26 15.91
N ARG A 25 28.12 17.61 17.02
CA ARG A 25 27.85 16.19 17.01
C ARG A 25 26.82 15.90 15.93
N PRO A 26 27.04 14.91 15.05
CA PRO A 26 26.05 14.53 14.05
C PRO A 26 24.74 14.21 14.77
N ALA A 27 23.63 14.75 14.27
CA ALA A 27 22.31 14.45 14.81
C ALA A 27 22.08 12.93 14.79
N PRO A 28 21.50 12.37 15.87
CA PRO A 28 21.24 10.93 15.92
C PRO A 28 20.36 10.51 14.72
N ALA A 29 20.66 9.35 14.14
CA ALA A 29 19.88 8.82 13.01
C ALA A 29 18.39 8.72 13.43
N PRO A 30 17.45 9.12 12.57
CA PRO A 30 16.02 9.09 12.91
C PRO A 30 15.57 7.66 13.23
N SER A 31 14.67 7.52 14.21
CA SER A 31 14.09 6.22 14.53
C SER A 31 13.25 5.70 13.35
N LEU A 32 13.11 4.37 13.24
CA LEU A 32 12.26 3.75 12.21
C LEU A 32 10.83 4.28 12.29
N ASP A 33 10.34 4.48 13.50
CA ASP A 33 9.01 5.03 13.75
C ASP A 33 8.84 6.47 13.26
N ALA A 34 9.85 7.31 13.47
CA ALA A 34 9.82 8.69 12.97
C ALA A 34 9.87 8.72 11.43
N LEU A 35 10.67 7.83 10.82
CA LEU A 35 10.71 7.69 9.36
C LEU A 35 9.37 7.20 8.81
N LEU A 36 8.77 6.20 9.44
CA LEU A 36 7.48 5.66 9.04
C LEU A 36 6.37 6.73 9.14
N ALA A 37 6.29 7.47 10.22
CA ALA A 37 5.31 8.55 10.39
C ALA A 37 5.52 9.71 9.40
N ARG A 38 6.77 10.02 9.07
CA ARG A 38 7.13 11.13 8.18
C ARG A 38 6.69 10.89 6.73
N HIS A 39 6.76 9.65 6.26
CA HIS A 39 6.60 9.30 4.84
C HIS A 39 5.25 8.67 4.50
N VAL A 40 4.25 8.71 5.38
CA VAL A 40 2.91 8.18 5.09
C VAL A 40 2.41 8.70 3.73
N PRO A 41 2.01 7.84 2.79
CA PRO A 41 1.57 8.26 1.46
C PRO A 41 0.31 9.12 1.53
N ILE A 42 0.13 9.95 0.50
CA ILE A 42 -1.10 10.66 0.20
C ILE A 42 -1.74 9.95 -0.98
N LEU A 43 -2.98 9.52 -0.83
CA LEU A 43 -3.69 8.80 -1.87
C LEU A 43 -4.59 9.76 -2.65
N VAL A 44 -4.67 9.58 -3.96
CA VAL A 44 -5.57 10.29 -4.85
C VAL A 44 -6.46 9.24 -5.49
N LEU A 45 -7.70 9.15 -5.04
CA LEU A 45 -8.67 8.19 -5.54
C LEU A 45 -9.23 8.64 -6.91
N HIS A 46 -9.70 7.71 -7.71
CA HIS A 46 -10.49 8.05 -8.89
C HIS A 46 -11.78 8.77 -8.47
N PRO A 47 -12.34 9.73 -9.26
CA PRO A 47 -13.57 10.43 -8.88
C PRO A 47 -14.76 9.50 -8.60
N ALA A 48 -14.87 8.38 -9.32
CA ALA A 48 -15.91 7.38 -9.15
C ALA A 48 -15.58 6.30 -8.11
N GLU A 49 -14.38 6.35 -7.49
CA GLU A 49 -13.99 5.35 -6.49
C GLU A 49 -14.81 5.49 -5.21
N ARG A 50 -15.53 4.43 -4.85
CA ARG A 50 -16.38 4.40 -3.66
C ARG A 50 -15.64 4.03 -2.39
N PHE A 51 -14.59 3.22 -2.52
CA PHE A 51 -13.83 2.73 -1.39
C PHE A 51 -12.59 3.58 -1.12
N ALA A 52 -12.28 3.78 0.14
CA ALA A 52 -11.00 4.27 0.61
C ALA A 52 -10.36 3.21 1.50
N PRO A 53 -9.04 3.21 1.68
CA PRO A 53 -8.45 2.27 2.61
C PRO A 53 -8.91 2.58 4.03
N VAL A 54 -9.43 1.57 4.72
CA VAL A 54 -10.08 1.69 6.02
C VAL A 54 -9.50 0.72 7.06
N SER A 55 -10.04 0.77 8.28
CA SER A 55 -9.66 -0.19 9.31
C SER A 55 -10.23 -1.58 8.99
N VAL A 56 -9.41 -2.62 9.14
CA VAL A 56 -9.87 -4.02 9.09
C VAL A 56 -10.80 -4.40 10.23
N ALA A 57 -10.90 -3.55 11.27
CA ALA A 57 -11.69 -3.88 12.45
C ALA A 57 -13.18 -4.10 12.13
N GLY A 58 -13.74 -3.30 11.21
CA GLY A 58 -15.12 -3.47 10.75
C GLY A 58 -15.32 -4.80 10.02
N PHE A 59 -14.44 -5.10 9.09
CA PHE A 59 -14.47 -6.38 8.39
C PHE A 59 -14.36 -7.56 9.36
N LEU A 60 -13.42 -7.52 10.30
CA LEU A 60 -13.24 -8.60 11.29
C LEU A 60 -14.40 -8.75 12.27
N ALA A 61 -15.16 -7.69 12.51
CA ALA A 61 -16.34 -7.75 13.39
C ALA A 61 -17.50 -8.51 12.74
N ASP A 62 -17.63 -8.41 11.42
CA ASP A 62 -18.73 -9.02 10.67
C ASP A 62 -18.32 -10.30 9.95
N ALA A 63 -17.03 -10.58 9.79
CA ALA A 63 -16.54 -11.76 9.11
C ALA A 63 -16.72 -13.03 9.95
N GLU A 64 -17.05 -14.11 9.27
CA GLU A 64 -17.05 -15.47 9.81
C GLU A 64 -15.76 -16.17 9.41
N LEU A 65 -15.13 -16.85 10.37
CA LEU A 65 -13.99 -17.72 10.07
C LEU A 65 -14.54 -19.06 9.56
N GLN A 66 -14.04 -19.50 8.40
CA GLN A 66 -14.48 -20.73 7.75
C GLN A 66 -13.31 -21.62 7.38
N ARG A 67 -13.55 -22.94 7.37
CA ARG A 67 -12.60 -23.97 6.91
C ARG A 67 -13.14 -24.70 5.70
N LYS A 68 -12.27 -24.97 4.75
CA LYS A 68 -12.59 -25.78 3.58
C LYS A 68 -12.74 -27.26 3.98
N THR A 69 -13.88 -27.85 3.64
CA THR A 69 -14.20 -29.27 3.83
C THR A 69 -14.54 -29.91 2.48
N ALA A 70 -14.84 -31.18 2.47
CA ALA A 70 -15.32 -31.87 1.27
C ALA A 70 -16.70 -31.37 0.78
N SER A 71 -17.52 -30.86 1.71
CA SER A 71 -18.86 -30.31 1.46
C SER A 71 -18.85 -28.81 1.12
N GLY A 72 -17.72 -28.13 1.26
CA GLY A 72 -17.62 -26.70 1.01
C GLY A 72 -16.90 -25.95 2.14
N TRP A 73 -17.31 -24.72 2.39
CA TRP A 73 -16.78 -23.90 3.47
C TRP A 73 -17.70 -23.98 4.68
N GLU A 74 -17.16 -24.31 5.84
CA GLU A 74 -17.91 -24.49 7.09
C GLU A 74 -17.39 -23.55 8.19
N PRO A 75 -18.27 -22.95 9.00
CA PRO A 75 -17.89 -22.07 10.09
C PRO A 75 -16.95 -22.74 11.09
N VAL A 76 -15.97 -22.01 11.55
CA VAL A 76 -15.04 -22.41 12.61
C VAL A 76 -15.22 -21.46 13.79
N PRO A 77 -15.77 -21.92 14.93
CA PRO A 77 -15.92 -21.06 16.09
C PRO A 77 -14.59 -20.75 16.75
N GLY A 78 -14.49 -19.56 17.35
CA GLY A 78 -13.34 -19.15 18.13
C GLY A 78 -12.60 -17.91 17.57
N PRO A 79 -11.53 -17.50 18.24
CA PRO A 79 -10.75 -16.35 17.81
C PRO A 79 -9.94 -16.65 16.55
N LEU A 80 -9.57 -15.60 15.82
CA LEU A 80 -8.72 -15.69 14.66
C LEU A 80 -7.34 -16.31 15.04
N PRO A 81 -6.96 -17.47 14.47
CA PRO A 81 -5.72 -18.15 14.85
C PRO A 81 -4.49 -17.50 14.21
N ALA A 82 -3.35 -17.67 14.83
CA ALA A 82 -2.07 -17.54 14.14
C ALA A 82 -1.91 -18.73 13.17
N GLY A 83 -1.56 -18.47 11.90
CA GLY A 83 -1.54 -19.49 10.84
C GLY A 83 -2.92 -19.68 10.20
N GLY A 84 -3.36 -20.92 9.95
CA GLY A 84 -4.67 -21.20 9.35
C GLY A 84 -4.71 -20.98 7.85
N ALA A 85 -3.72 -21.49 7.10
CA ALA A 85 -3.66 -21.35 5.64
C ALA A 85 -4.81 -22.06 4.89
N ASP A 86 -5.50 -22.96 5.56
CA ASP A 86 -6.71 -23.69 5.13
C ASP A 86 -8.02 -22.95 5.50
N LEU A 87 -7.92 -21.78 6.11
CA LEU A 87 -9.04 -20.97 6.56
C LEU A 87 -9.26 -19.77 5.67
N ARG A 88 -10.49 -19.24 5.71
CA ARG A 88 -10.82 -17.93 5.15
C ARG A 88 -11.66 -17.12 6.14
N LEU A 89 -11.63 -15.82 5.98
CA LEU A 89 -12.61 -14.89 6.53
C LEU A 89 -13.65 -14.63 5.45
N ASP A 90 -14.92 -14.55 5.80
CA ASP A 90 -16.03 -14.36 4.89
C ASP A 90 -17.01 -13.35 5.51
N GLN A 91 -17.27 -12.25 4.83
CA GLN A 91 -18.21 -11.21 5.27
C GLN A 91 -19.64 -11.73 5.19
N ARG A 92 -20.29 -11.95 6.33
CA ARG A 92 -21.62 -12.60 6.40
C ARG A 92 -22.76 -11.81 5.76
N LEU A 93 -22.60 -10.51 5.57
CA LEU A 93 -23.67 -9.62 5.11
C LEU A 93 -23.73 -9.49 3.60
N CYS A 94 -22.64 -9.77 2.89
CA CYS A 94 -22.47 -9.54 1.47
C CYS A 94 -21.88 -10.79 0.80
N SER A 95 -22.02 -10.89 -0.52
CA SER A 95 -21.36 -11.94 -1.30
C SER A 95 -20.76 -11.37 -2.58
N ALA A 96 -19.49 -11.67 -2.81
CA ALA A 96 -18.77 -11.28 -4.03
C ALA A 96 -19.36 -11.96 -5.29
N ARG A 97 -20.10 -13.04 -5.15
CA ARG A 97 -20.81 -13.71 -6.27
C ARG A 97 -21.82 -12.79 -6.95
N GLU A 98 -22.34 -11.78 -6.25
CA GLU A 98 -23.25 -10.78 -6.82
C GLU A 98 -22.56 -9.77 -7.74
N GLY A 99 -21.23 -9.87 -7.89
CA GLY A 99 -20.45 -9.03 -8.77
C GLY A 99 -20.44 -7.57 -8.35
N ILE A 100 -20.49 -6.67 -9.33
CA ILE A 100 -20.45 -5.22 -9.10
C ILE A 100 -21.59 -4.73 -8.19
N ALA A 101 -22.75 -5.41 -8.21
CA ALA A 101 -23.89 -5.06 -7.36
C ALA A 101 -23.56 -5.19 -5.87
N ALA A 102 -22.72 -6.15 -5.48
CA ALA A 102 -22.27 -6.35 -4.11
C ALA A 102 -21.53 -5.14 -3.53
N GLY A 103 -20.91 -4.32 -4.36
CA GLY A 103 -20.14 -3.15 -3.90
C GLY A 103 -20.95 -2.18 -3.02
N SER A 104 -22.27 -2.09 -3.22
CA SER A 104 -23.13 -1.28 -2.36
C SER A 104 -23.31 -1.90 -0.98
N CYS A 105 -23.42 -3.24 -0.89
CA CYS A 105 -23.50 -3.97 0.37
C CYS A 105 -22.19 -3.78 1.17
N TYR A 106 -21.03 -4.01 0.56
CA TYR A 106 -19.72 -3.83 1.22
C TYR A 106 -19.49 -2.40 1.68
N ALA A 107 -19.94 -1.39 0.91
CA ALA A 107 -19.85 0.01 1.30
C ALA A 107 -20.73 0.32 2.54
N GLN A 108 -21.94 -0.24 2.61
CA GLN A 108 -22.83 -0.08 3.76
C GLN A 108 -22.28 -0.80 5.01
N ALA A 109 -21.83 -2.05 4.88
CA ALA A 109 -21.19 -2.80 5.95
C ALA A 109 -19.98 -2.02 6.51
N GLN A 110 -19.12 -1.50 5.64
CA GLN A 110 -17.99 -0.68 6.07
C GLN A 110 -18.44 0.61 6.76
N ALA A 111 -19.47 1.29 6.27
CA ALA A 111 -19.96 2.53 6.85
C ALA A 111 -20.47 2.35 8.28
N ALA A 112 -21.04 1.20 8.62
CA ALA A 112 -21.48 0.86 9.97
C ALA A 112 -20.34 0.85 11.00
N HIS A 113 -19.11 0.58 10.56
CA HIS A 113 -17.91 0.53 11.40
C HIS A 113 -17.00 1.77 11.24
N GLY A 114 -17.35 2.69 10.36
CA GLY A 114 -16.64 3.92 10.08
C GLY A 114 -15.78 3.88 8.81
N THR A 115 -15.64 5.05 8.21
CA THR A 115 -14.97 5.26 6.91
C THR A 115 -13.69 6.08 7.03
N ALA A 116 -13.19 6.30 8.26
CA ALA A 116 -11.96 7.05 8.47
C ALA A 116 -10.76 6.33 7.82
N PRO A 117 -10.03 6.98 6.91
CA PRO A 117 -8.94 6.33 6.20
C PRO A 117 -7.80 5.89 7.12
N VAL A 118 -7.36 4.65 6.93
CA VAL A 118 -6.28 4.02 7.70
C VAL A 118 -5.24 3.42 6.77
N VAL A 119 -3.97 3.46 7.19
CA VAL A 119 -2.87 2.72 6.58
C VAL A 119 -2.09 1.98 7.65
N TYR A 120 -1.73 0.73 7.37
CA TYR A 120 -0.94 -0.10 8.27
C TYR A 120 0.52 -0.04 7.89
N GLY A 121 1.37 0.43 8.81
CA GLY A 121 2.76 0.69 8.53
C GLY A 121 3.73 -0.21 9.29
N ALA A 122 4.74 -0.71 8.56
CA ALA A 122 5.86 -1.44 9.12
C ALA A 122 7.19 -0.92 8.55
N ALA A 123 8.26 -1.05 9.34
CA ALA A 123 9.59 -0.64 8.93
C ALA A 123 10.61 -1.75 9.20
N PHE A 124 11.47 -2.00 8.22
CA PHE A 124 12.43 -3.10 8.23
C PHE A 124 13.84 -2.58 7.95
N ARG A 125 14.84 -3.18 8.60
CA ARG A 125 16.24 -3.07 8.20
C ARG A 125 16.64 -4.37 7.49
N SER A 126 16.97 -4.30 6.22
CA SER A 126 17.31 -5.47 5.39
C SER A 126 18.22 -5.06 4.25
N GLY A 127 19.18 -5.92 3.88
CA GLY A 127 20.06 -5.71 2.71
C GLY A 127 20.77 -4.35 2.68
N GLY A 128 21.26 -3.84 3.83
CA GLY A 128 21.92 -2.54 3.91
C GLY A 128 21.00 -1.32 3.68
N ARG A 129 19.69 -1.49 3.79
CA ARG A 129 18.67 -0.46 3.56
C ARG A 129 17.61 -0.47 4.66
N ILE A 130 16.79 0.58 4.67
CA ILE A 130 15.54 0.65 5.41
C ILE A 130 14.40 0.56 4.40
N ALA A 131 13.46 -0.34 4.63
CA ALA A 131 12.22 -0.45 3.88
C ALA A 131 11.06 0.02 4.80
N LEU A 132 10.32 1.03 4.35
CA LEU A 132 9.05 1.43 4.96
C LEU A 132 7.94 0.86 4.09
N GLN A 133 6.99 0.18 4.70
CA GLN A 133 5.81 -0.37 4.01
C GLN A 133 4.55 0.21 4.59
N TYR A 134 3.61 0.51 3.71
CA TYR A 134 2.29 1.07 4.02
C TYR A 134 1.26 0.21 3.32
N TRP A 135 0.53 -0.59 4.08
CA TRP A 135 -0.49 -1.52 3.61
C TRP A 135 -1.87 -0.87 3.69
N LEU A 136 -2.60 -0.97 2.60
CA LEU A 136 -3.91 -0.39 2.38
C LEU A 136 -4.93 -1.53 2.33
N TRP A 137 -5.96 -1.47 3.15
CA TRP A 137 -7.04 -2.44 3.17
C TRP A 137 -8.30 -1.81 2.59
N TYR A 138 -8.87 -2.48 1.61
CA TYR A 138 -10.17 -2.14 1.03
C TYR A 138 -11.14 -3.30 1.25
N PRO A 139 -12.43 -3.05 1.56
CA PRO A 139 -13.39 -4.12 1.89
C PRO A 139 -13.80 -4.95 0.68
N TYR A 140 -13.69 -4.40 -0.53
CA TYR A 140 -14.13 -5.04 -1.75
C TYR A 140 -13.35 -4.51 -2.95
N ASN A 141 -12.95 -5.39 -3.86
CA ASN A 141 -12.44 -5.08 -5.20
C ASN A 141 -13.59 -5.22 -6.19
N ASP A 142 -13.88 -4.18 -6.98
CA ASP A 142 -14.97 -4.16 -7.97
C ASP A 142 -14.49 -3.69 -9.35
N TYR A 143 -13.34 -4.21 -9.79
CA TYR A 143 -12.79 -3.89 -11.11
C TYR A 143 -13.72 -4.32 -12.24
N SER A 144 -14.16 -3.36 -13.07
CA SER A 144 -15.11 -3.60 -14.14
C SER A 144 -14.83 -2.71 -15.36
N PRO A 145 -14.11 -3.22 -16.37
CA PRO A 145 -14.02 -2.56 -17.66
C PRO A 145 -15.32 -2.74 -18.46
N THR A 146 -15.85 -1.64 -19.00
CA THR A 146 -16.99 -1.71 -19.91
C THR A 146 -16.55 -2.25 -21.27
N VAL A 147 -17.26 -3.27 -21.77
CA VAL A 147 -17.06 -3.87 -23.10
C VAL A 147 -18.31 -3.71 -23.96
N PRO A 148 -18.24 -3.77 -25.31
CA PRO A 148 -19.41 -3.59 -26.19
C PRO A 148 -20.57 -4.56 -25.89
N ALA A 149 -20.29 -5.76 -25.39
CA ALA A 149 -21.30 -6.76 -25.07
C ALA A 149 -21.89 -6.64 -23.64
N GLY A 150 -21.53 -5.63 -22.88
CA GLY A 150 -21.94 -5.44 -21.49
C GLY A 150 -20.75 -5.14 -20.57
N GLU A 151 -20.68 -5.80 -19.43
CA GLU A 151 -19.59 -5.66 -18.47
C GLU A 151 -18.81 -6.95 -18.33
N VAL A 152 -17.51 -6.84 -18.32
CA VAL A 152 -16.61 -7.86 -17.77
C VAL A 152 -16.17 -7.34 -16.39
N TRP A 153 -16.25 -8.14 -15.38
CA TRP A 153 -15.82 -7.73 -14.06
C TRP A 153 -15.03 -8.82 -13.34
N VAL A 154 -14.09 -8.40 -12.54
CA VAL A 154 -13.35 -9.26 -11.62
C VAL A 154 -13.48 -8.65 -10.23
N VAL A 155 -14.09 -9.39 -9.37
CA VAL A 155 -14.39 -8.94 -8.01
C VAL A 155 -13.85 -9.92 -6.99
N HIS A 156 -13.52 -9.43 -5.84
CA HIS A 156 -13.23 -10.25 -4.68
C HIS A 156 -13.48 -9.46 -3.40
N GLU A 157 -13.86 -10.18 -2.38
CA GLU A 157 -13.97 -9.64 -1.04
C GLU A 157 -12.57 -9.38 -0.49
N GLY A 158 -12.42 -8.22 0.17
CA GLY A 158 -11.15 -7.78 0.72
C GLY A 158 -10.08 -7.51 -0.33
N ASP A 159 -9.27 -6.48 -0.13
CA ASP A 159 -8.14 -6.20 -1.00
C ASP A 159 -6.98 -5.58 -0.21
N TRP A 160 -5.76 -6.06 -0.47
CA TRP A 160 -4.54 -5.59 0.15
C TRP A 160 -3.59 -5.04 -0.88
N GLU A 161 -3.37 -3.73 -0.82
CA GLU A 161 -2.39 -3.04 -1.63
C GLU A 161 -1.27 -2.44 -0.78
N ALA A 162 -0.11 -2.20 -1.37
CA ALA A 162 1.03 -1.69 -0.62
C ALA A 162 1.81 -0.59 -1.34
N VAL A 163 2.30 0.36 -0.53
CA VAL A 163 3.29 1.36 -0.93
C VAL A 163 4.57 1.09 -0.13
N SER A 164 5.69 0.93 -0.82
CA SER A 164 6.99 0.73 -0.19
C SER A 164 7.93 1.89 -0.50
N ILE A 165 8.73 2.32 0.48
CA ILE A 165 9.79 3.31 0.29
C ILE A 165 11.10 2.70 0.76
N LEU A 166 12.10 2.63 -0.12
CA LEU A 166 13.43 2.25 0.29
C LEU A 166 14.27 3.48 0.60
N LEU A 167 14.96 3.44 1.75
CA LEU A 167 15.90 4.46 2.19
C LEU A 167 17.28 3.85 2.40
N ASP A 168 18.31 4.68 2.37
CA ASP A 168 19.62 4.29 2.90
C ASP A 168 19.61 4.22 4.44
N LEU A 169 20.70 3.76 5.04
CA LEU A 169 20.78 3.61 6.50
C LEU A 169 20.79 4.94 7.26
N THR A 170 21.00 6.06 6.56
CA THR A 170 20.88 7.42 7.17
C THR A 170 19.45 7.93 7.18
N GLY A 171 18.51 7.19 6.53
CA GLY A 171 17.11 7.58 6.40
C GLY A 171 16.79 8.45 5.19
N ARG A 172 17.71 8.58 4.23
CA ARG A 172 17.48 9.31 2.96
C ARG A 172 16.71 8.40 1.99
N PRO A 173 15.55 8.85 1.45
CA PRO A 173 14.77 8.06 0.51
C PRO A 173 15.50 7.88 -0.84
N LEU A 174 15.44 6.66 -1.38
CA LEU A 174 16.07 6.25 -2.63
C LEU A 174 15.04 6.00 -3.73
N LEU A 175 13.95 5.31 -3.41
CA LEU A 175 12.86 4.99 -4.34
C LEU A 175 11.52 4.78 -3.64
N VAL A 176 10.46 4.85 -4.43
CA VAL A 176 9.10 4.43 -4.08
C VAL A 176 8.72 3.25 -4.96
N ALA A 177 8.02 2.29 -4.40
CA ALA A 177 7.45 1.16 -5.11
C ALA A 177 5.98 1.00 -4.74
N LEU A 178 5.17 0.68 -5.74
CA LEU A 178 3.73 0.60 -5.67
C LEU A 178 3.30 -0.80 -6.10
N SER A 179 2.51 -1.49 -5.27
CA SER A 179 1.86 -2.72 -5.68
C SER A 179 0.72 -2.43 -6.67
N ARG A 180 0.46 -3.37 -7.54
CA ARG A 180 -0.69 -3.38 -8.43
C ARG A 180 -0.94 -4.81 -8.90
N HIS A 181 -2.13 -5.31 -8.63
CA HIS A 181 -2.48 -6.70 -8.91
C HIS A 181 -1.46 -7.69 -8.31
N SER A 182 -1.07 -8.71 -9.06
CA SER A 182 -0.07 -9.69 -8.64
C SER A 182 1.39 -9.21 -8.75
N ALA A 183 1.63 -7.94 -9.14
CA ALA A 183 2.95 -7.37 -9.39
C ALA A 183 3.17 -6.02 -8.69
N GLY A 184 4.14 -5.25 -9.17
CA GLY A 184 4.40 -3.89 -8.72
C GLY A 184 5.31 -3.12 -9.68
N VAL A 185 5.49 -1.86 -9.40
CA VAL A 185 6.35 -0.94 -10.16
C VAL A 185 7.13 -0.05 -9.21
N ARG A 186 8.35 0.31 -9.56
CA ARG A 186 9.17 1.22 -8.75
C ARG A 186 9.64 2.43 -9.53
N ARG A 187 9.88 3.52 -8.80
CA ARG A 187 10.42 4.76 -9.34
C ARG A 187 11.44 5.36 -8.38
N GLU A 188 12.50 5.95 -8.92
CA GLU A 188 13.47 6.69 -8.12
C GLU A 188 12.77 7.80 -7.33
N TRP A 189 13.19 8.02 -6.08
CA TRP A 189 12.59 9.04 -5.22
C TRP A 189 12.54 10.42 -5.85
N ALA A 190 13.62 10.81 -6.56
CA ALA A 190 13.69 12.12 -7.22
C ALA A 190 12.58 12.31 -8.26
N LYS A 191 12.19 11.24 -8.96
CA LYS A 191 11.22 11.24 -10.06
C LYS A 191 9.79 10.88 -9.59
N ALA A 192 9.62 10.34 -8.39
CA ALA A 192 8.31 9.97 -7.88
C ALA A 192 7.47 11.20 -7.54
N PRO A 193 6.17 11.22 -7.86
CA PRO A 193 5.26 12.29 -7.47
C PRO A 193 5.14 12.32 -5.94
N LYS A 194 5.19 13.52 -5.35
CA LYS A 194 5.13 13.69 -3.89
C LYS A 194 4.72 15.09 -3.48
N ARG A 195 4.25 15.23 -2.25
CA ARG A 195 4.10 16.52 -1.55
C ARG A 195 5.06 16.55 -0.36
N GLY A 196 6.09 17.37 -0.46
CA GLY A 196 7.21 17.35 0.48
C GLY A 196 7.88 15.97 0.48
N VAL A 197 7.81 15.27 1.60
CA VAL A 197 8.41 13.94 1.79
C VAL A 197 7.39 12.78 1.74
N ARG A 198 6.17 13.06 1.32
CA ARG A 198 5.08 12.07 1.25
C ARG A 198 4.78 11.73 -0.21
N PRO A 199 4.91 10.47 -0.64
CA PRO A 199 4.53 10.05 -1.99
C PRO A 199 3.06 10.38 -2.29
N LEU A 200 2.79 10.81 -3.53
CA LEU A 200 1.45 10.85 -4.09
C LEU A 200 1.21 9.54 -4.84
N VAL A 201 0.15 8.85 -4.48
CA VAL A 201 -0.24 7.56 -5.05
C VAL A 201 -1.63 7.71 -5.64
N TYR A 202 -1.77 7.41 -6.92
CA TYR A 202 -3.05 7.43 -7.62
C TYR A 202 -3.62 6.01 -7.59
N VAL A 203 -4.83 5.87 -7.06
CA VAL A 203 -5.50 4.59 -6.86
C VAL A 203 -6.42 4.32 -8.05
N GLY A 204 -6.33 3.12 -8.61
CA GLY A 204 -7.15 2.65 -9.71
C GLY A 204 -8.60 2.44 -9.29
N LEU A 205 -9.52 2.71 -10.22
CA LEU A 205 -10.96 2.54 -10.01
C LEU A 205 -11.30 1.05 -9.86
N GLY A 206 -11.87 0.70 -8.74
CA GLY A 206 -12.33 -0.63 -8.41
C GLY A 206 -11.23 -1.68 -8.16
N SER A 207 -10.10 -1.58 -8.86
CA SER A 207 -8.95 -2.48 -8.68
C SER A 207 -8.04 -2.09 -7.53
N HIS A 208 -8.13 -0.85 -7.03
CA HIS A 208 -7.25 -0.24 -6.03
C HIS A 208 -5.74 -0.31 -6.35
N ALA A 209 -5.36 -0.82 -7.52
CA ALA A 209 -3.98 -0.85 -8.00
C ALA A 209 -3.34 0.53 -7.92
N ASN A 210 -2.07 0.60 -7.53
CA ASN A 210 -1.40 1.85 -7.23
C ASN A 210 -0.57 2.37 -8.40
N PHE A 211 -0.67 3.65 -8.73
CA PHE A 211 -0.01 4.31 -9.86
C PHE A 211 0.73 5.57 -9.48
N PHE A 212 1.75 5.93 -10.28
CA PHE A 212 2.50 7.18 -10.14
C PHE A 212 1.83 8.38 -10.82
N GLY A 213 0.69 8.22 -11.44
CA GLY A 213 -0.04 9.30 -12.11
C GLY A 213 -1.46 8.89 -12.46
N PRO A 214 -2.31 9.86 -12.77
CA PRO A 214 -3.64 9.60 -13.29
C PRO A 214 -3.57 9.17 -14.76
N GLY A 215 -4.62 8.57 -15.26
CA GLY A 215 -4.78 8.15 -16.65
C GLY A 215 -5.11 6.68 -16.78
N GLU A 216 -5.04 6.19 -18.01
CA GLU A 216 -5.14 4.78 -18.33
C GLU A 216 -3.81 4.07 -18.15
N HIS A 217 -3.84 2.93 -17.50
CA HIS A 217 -2.68 2.11 -17.25
C HIS A 217 -2.95 0.69 -17.77
N PRO A 218 -2.32 0.28 -18.87
CA PRO A 218 -2.49 -1.07 -19.40
C PRO A 218 -2.13 -2.13 -18.34
N LEU A 219 -2.99 -3.14 -18.21
CA LEU A 219 -2.69 -4.32 -17.41
C LEU A 219 -1.53 -5.08 -18.05
N ASP A 220 -0.61 -5.57 -17.22
CA ASP A 220 0.49 -6.40 -17.69
C ASP A 220 -0.01 -7.83 -17.94
N ARG A 221 0.00 -8.28 -19.19
CA ARG A 221 -0.39 -9.65 -19.58
C ARG A 221 0.42 -10.74 -18.86
N ARG A 222 1.65 -10.43 -18.41
CA ARG A 222 2.46 -11.39 -17.66
C ARG A 222 2.01 -11.51 -16.21
N ALA A 223 1.54 -10.41 -15.64
CA ALA A 223 0.97 -10.38 -14.30
C ALA A 223 -0.47 -10.92 -14.29
N GLU A 224 -1.23 -10.64 -15.36
CA GLU A 224 -2.64 -11.03 -15.51
C GLU A 224 -2.85 -11.90 -16.75
N PRO A 225 -2.27 -13.13 -16.80
CA PRO A 225 -2.24 -13.96 -18.01
C PRO A 225 -3.61 -14.52 -18.43
N VAL A 226 -4.58 -14.53 -17.54
CA VAL A 226 -5.94 -15.00 -17.79
C VAL A 226 -6.88 -13.82 -18.09
N LEU A 227 -6.85 -12.80 -17.24
CA LEU A 227 -7.79 -11.68 -17.31
C LEU A 227 -7.58 -10.82 -18.57
N VAL A 228 -6.34 -10.47 -18.88
CA VAL A 228 -6.03 -9.60 -20.03
C VAL A 228 -6.52 -10.21 -21.36
N PRO A 229 -6.22 -11.49 -21.70
CA PRO A 229 -6.75 -12.11 -22.90
C PRO A 229 -8.28 -12.16 -22.94
N ILE A 230 -8.95 -12.38 -21.81
CA ILE A 230 -10.41 -12.41 -21.73
C ILE A 230 -10.98 -11.04 -22.09
N ILE A 231 -10.50 -9.96 -21.48
CA ILE A 231 -10.98 -8.59 -21.75
C ILE A 231 -10.73 -8.24 -23.23
N GLU A 232 -9.53 -8.53 -23.73
CA GLU A 232 -9.16 -8.23 -25.12
C GLU A 232 -9.99 -9.02 -26.14
N ALA A 233 -10.46 -10.23 -25.79
CA ALA A 233 -11.37 -11.01 -26.64
C ALA A 233 -12.74 -10.32 -26.87
N TYR A 234 -13.12 -9.39 -26.01
CA TYR A 234 -14.30 -8.53 -26.18
C TYR A 234 -14.01 -7.24 -26.97
N GLY A 235 -12.83 -7.11 -27.58
CA GLY A 235 -12.47 -5.99 -28.45
C GLY A 235 -12.04 -4.72 -27.73
N VAL A 236 -11.75 -4.77 -26.43
CA VAL A 236 -11.29 -3.63 -25.64
C VAL A 236 -9.91 -3.91 -25.02
N ARG A 237 -9.18 -2.84 -24.72
CA ARG A 237 -7.92 -2.96 -23.99
C ARG A 237 -8.19 -3.19 -22.51
N ALA A 238 -7.44 -4.10 -21.92
CA ALA A 238 -7.44 -4.29 -20.48
C ALA A 238 -6.61 -3.15 -19.83
N VAL A 239 -7.27 -2.23 -19.14
CA VAL A 239 -6.65 -1.05 -18.52
C VAL A 239 -7.25 -0.76 -17.15
N ASP A 240 -6.41 -0.30 -16.24
CA ASP A 240 -6.86 0.40 -15.03
C ASP A 240 -7.04 1.88 -15.34
N HIS A 241 -7.95 2.51 -14.61
CA HIS A 241 -8.20 3.94 -14.68
C HIS A 241 -7.89 4.60 -13.33
N ALA A 242 -6.81 5.38 -13.25
CA ALA A 242 -6.54 6.22 -12.10
C ALA A 242 -6.91 7.66 -12.37
N GLY A 243 -7.67 8.30 -11.47
CA GLY A 243 -8.20 9.65 -11.68
C GLY A 243 -7.63 10.70 -10.72
N ARG A 244 -8.13 11.93 -10.83
CA ARG A 244 -7.82 13.06 -9.96
C ARG A 244 -9.04 13.43 -9.11
N GLY A 245 -9.51 12.51 -8.28
CA GLY A 245 -10.64 12.71 -7.39
C GLY A 245 -10.24 13.09 -5.97
N ARG A 246 -10.86 12.45 -5.01
CA ARG A 246 -10.69 12.73 -3.58
C ARG A 246 -9.26 12.47 -3.12
N VAL A 247 -8.65 13.44 -2.44
CA VAL A 247 -7.32 13.32 -1.82
C VAL A 247 -7.49 12.80 -0.39
N VAL A 248 -6.87 11.68 -0.10
CA VAL A 248 -6.94 10.98 1.19
C VAL A 248 -5.60 11.04 1.90
N ARG A 249 -5.63 11.35 3.19
CA ARG A 249 -4.48 11.32 4.11
C ARG A 249 -4.77 10.32 5.23
N PRO A 250 -4.41 9.05 5.04
CA PRO A 250 -4.76 8.03 6.02
C PRO A 250 -4.01 8.21 7.32
N ARG A 251 -4.66 7.81 8.43
CA ARG A 251 -4.03 7.69 9.74
C ARG A 251 -3.16 6.43 9.78
N LEU A 252 -1.92 6.59 10.22
CA LEU A 252 -0.99 5.47 10.37
C LEU A 252 -1.34 4.62 11.60
N VAL A 253 -1.45 3.32 11.40
CA VAL A 253 -1.48 2.29 12.44
C VAL A 253 -0.23 1.42 12.27
N ARG A 254 0.57 1.31 13.32
CA ARG A 254 1.79 0.47 13.26
C ARG A 254 1.42 -1.00 13.39
N VAL A 255 2.12 -1.81 12.61
CA VAL A 255 1.96 -3.27 12.63
C VAL A 255 3.32 -3.97 12.66
N SER A 256 3.32 -5.19 13.13
CA SER A 256 4.44 -6.14 13.05
C SER A 256 3.95 -7.49 12.54
N ALA A 257 4.82 -8.48 12.39
CA ALA A 257 4.41 -9.81 11.95
C ALA A 257 3.36 -10.49 12.84
N THR A 258 3.24 -10.06 14.10
CA THR A 258 2.35 -10.68 15.09
C THR A 258 1.45 -9.70 15.83
N SER A 259 1.53 -8.41 15.50
CA SER A 259 0.76 -7.37 16.19
C SER A 259 0.22 -6.33 15.19
N PRO A 260 -1.08 -6.10 15.20
CA PRO A 260 -2.17 -6.80 15.92
C PRO A 260 -2.25 -8.30 15.59
N PRO A 261 -2.95 -9.12 16.40
CA PRO A 261 -3.00 -10.59 16.23
C PRO A 261 -3.38 -11.05 14.82
N TRP A 262 -4.27 -10.33 14.13
CA TRP A 262 -4.70 -10.65 12.78
C TRP A 262 -3.55 -10.64 11.73
N MET A 263 -2.42 -9.98 12.03
CA MET A 263 -1.23 -10.02 11.16
C MET A 263 -0.63 -11.44 11.05
N ALA A 264 -0.85 -12.29 12.03
CA ALA A 264 -0.39 -13.68 12.03
C ALA A 264 -1.36 -14.65 11.34
N PHE A 265 -2.51 -14.20 10.86
CA PHE A 265 -3.47 -15.02 10.15
C PHE A 265 -3.01 -15.27 8.70
N ALA A 266 -2.78 -16.53 8.37
CA ALA A 266 -2.24 -16.97 7.07
C ALA A 266 -3.32 -17.34 6.04
N GLY A 267 -4.59 -17.33 6.46
CA GLY A 267 -5.72 -17.64 5.60
C GLY A 267 -6.09 -16.52 4.64
N SER A 268 -7.13 -16.75 3.87
CA SER A 268 -7.65 -15.77 2.92
C SER A 268 -8.52 -14.72 3.62
N TRP A 269 -8.40 -13.48 3.18
CA TRP A 269 -9.19 -12.34 3.64
C TRP A 269 -10.31 -12.09 2.65
N GLY A 270 -11.37 -12.85 2.77
CA GLY A 270 -12.53 -12.81 1.92
C GLY A 270 -12.92 -14.18 1.36
N GLU A 271 -14.13 -14.28 0.86
CA GLU A 271 -14.61 -15.42 0.09
C GLU A 271 -13.89 -15.55 -1.25
N GLU A 272 -14.30 -16.51 -2.07
CA GLU A 272 -13.77 -16.65 -3.44
C GLU A 272 -14.04 -15.40 -4.26
N GLY A 273 -13.04 -15.02 -5.09
CA GLY A 273 -13.25 -14.01 -6.13
C GLY A 273 -14.04 -14.59 -7.31
N TYR A 274 -14.63 -13.72 -8.11
CA TYR A 274 -15.42 -14.09 -9.26
C TYR A 274 -15.08 -13.26 -10.50
N LEU A 275 -15.12 -13.91 -11.65
CA LEU A 275 -15.10 -13.30 -12.97
C LEU A 275 -16.52 -13.33 -13.55
N GLY A 276 -17.08 -12.17 -13.83
CA GLY A 276 -18.33 -12.05 -14.56
C GLY A 276 -18.09 -11.77 -16.04
N LEU A 277 -18.84 -12.48 -16.87
CA LEU A 277 -18.82 -12.33 -18.32
C LEU A 277 -20.25 -12.07 -18.81
N PRO A 278 -20.45 -11.25 -19.85
CA PRO A 278 -21.77 -10.96 -20.39
C PRO A 278 -22.59 -12.22 -20.68
N GLY A 279 -23.78 -12.30 -20.08
CA GLY A 279 -24.72 -13.42 -20.29
C GLY A 279 -24.27 -14.78 -19.74
N ARG A 280 -23.31 -14.81 -18.81
CA ARG A 280 -22.83 -16.05 -18.18
C ARG A 280 -22.93 -15.98 -16.66
N GLU A 281 -23.05 -17.15 -16.04
CA GLU A 281 -22.89 -17.28 -14.58
C GLU A 281 -21.48 -16.87 -14.14
N PRO A 282 -21.33 -16.25 -12.98
CA PRO A 282 -20.02 -15.88 -12.44
C PRO A 282 -19.11 -17.10 -12.26
N ILE A 283 -17.87 -16.96 -12.68
CA ILE A 283 -16.84 -18.00 -12.64
C ILE A 283 -15.94 -17.75 -11.45
N PRO A 284 -15.79 -18.69 -10.50
CA PRO A 284 -14.83 -18.55 -9.40
C PRO A 284 -13.39 -18.37 -9.89
N THR A 285 -12.66 -17.40 -9.31
CA THR A 285 -11.27 -17.08 -9.70
C THR A 285 -10.23 -17.51 -8.66
N GLY A 286 -10.66 -18.06 -7.55
CA GLY A 286 -9.79 -18.52 -6.47
C GLY A 286 -10.04 -17.80 -5.15
N SER A 287 -9.17 -18.05 -4.18
CA SER A 287 -9.30 -17.51 -2.83
C SER A 287 -9.08 -16.00 -2.79
N GLY A 288 -9.68 -15.34 -1.81
CA GLY A 288 -9.41 -13.94 -1.47
C GLY A 288 -7.93 -13.68 -1.12
N PRO A 289 -7.51 -12.42 -0.99
CA PRO A 289 -6.12 -12.05 -0.75
C PRO A 289 -5.63 -12.57 0.60
N ARG A 290 -4.31 -12.75 0.73
CA ARG A 290 -3.67 -13.04 2.02
C ARG A 290 -3.32 -11.74 2.73
N GLY A 291 -3.20 -11.82 4.07
CA GLY A 291 -2.78 -10.67 4.87
C GLY A 291 -1.33 -10.24 4.60
N PRO A 292 -0.95 -9.01 5.00
CA PRO A 292 0.35 -8.40 4.66
C PRO A 292 1.57 -9.26 4.95
N ALA A 293 1.63 -9.94 6.10
CA ALA A 293 2.78 -10.74 6.51
C ALA A 293 3.05 -11.96 5.60
N PHE A 294 2.13 -12.30 4.72
CA PHE A 294 2.21 -13.44 3.81
C PHE A 294 2.55 -13.08 2.37
N HIS A 295 2.74 -11.80 2.08
CA HIS A 295 3.24 -11.31 0.80
C HIS A 295 4.77 -11.30 0.74
N ASP A 296 5.32 -11.48 -0.46
CA ASP A 296 6.76 -11.51 -0.67
C ASP A 296 7.45 -10.18 -0.34
N GLN A 297 6.79 -9.05 -0.59
CA GLN A 297 7.33 -7.76 -0.19
C GLN A 297 7.43 -7.58 1.33
N TRP A 298 6.65 -8.29 2.15
CA TRP A 298 6.85 -8.32 3.59
C TRP A 298 8.05 -9.18 3.97
N ARG A 299 8.13 -10.39 3.41
CA ARG A 299 9.17 -11.38 3.71
C ARG A 299 10.55 -10.97 3.21
N ARG A 300 10.60 -10.31 2.05
CA ARG A 300 11.82 -9.86 1.35
C ARG A 300 11.74 -8.37 1.02
N PRO A 301 11.62 -7.46 2.03
CA PRO A 301 11.14 -6.08 1.86
C PRO A 301 12.02 -5.21 0.95
N VAL A 302 13.28 -5.57 0.74
CA VAL A 302 14.19 -4.87 -0.16
C VAL A 302 14.32 -5.62 -1.49
N ALA A 303 14.58 -6.93 -1.44
CA ALA A 303 14.84 -7.72 -2.65
C ALA A 303 13.61 -7.74 -3.57
N GLU A 304 12.41 -7.93 -3.01
CA GLU A 304 11.17 -7.96 -3.77
C GLU A 304 10.92 -6.63 -4.49
N VAL A 305 10.99 -5.53 -3.76
CA VAL A 305 10.80 -4.20 -4.33
C VAL A 305 11.83 -3.86 -5.42
N LEU A 306 13.08 -4.33 -5.26
CA LEU A 306 14.12 -4.12 -6.28
C LEU A 306 13.95 -5.00 -7.51
N SER A 307 13.21 -6.10 -7.45
CA SER A 307 12.88 -6.95 -8.61
C SER A 307 11.83 -6.32 -9.54
N TRP A 308 11.00 -5.42 -9.01
CA TRP A 308 9.92 -4.80 -9.79
C TRP A 308 10.46 -3.90 -10.91
N PRO A 309 9.75 -3.84 -12.06
CA PRO A 309 10.13 -2.96 -13.17
C PRO A 309 10.14 -1.49 -12.77
N ARG A 310 10.91 -0.69 -13.53
CA ARG A 310 10.88 0.77 -13.43
C ARG A 310 9.68 1.31 -14.21
N GLY A 311 8.90 2.18 -13.56
CA GLY A 311 7.74 2.84 -14.14
C GLY A 311 7.93 4.35 -14.33
#